data_6f4321c24ef7c1471d2b564e5653833c
#
_entry.id   6f4321c24ef7c1471d2b564e5653833c
#
_cell.length_a   1.000
_cell.length_b   1.000
_cell.length_c   1.000
_cell.angle_alpha   90.00
_cell.angle_beta   90.00
_cell.angle_gamma   90.00
#
_symmetry.space_group_name_H-M   'P 1'
#
loop_
_entity.id
_entity.type
_entity.pdbx_description
1 polymer ?
#
loop_
_entity_poly.entity_id
_entity_poly.type
_entity_poly.pdbx_seq_one_letter_code
_entity_poly.pdbx_strand_id
1 'polypeptide(L)'
;MLLGLLCGAVSGSAQELGDPEFVPMVKIGKTVVDGDTIQYMEMQNVYVYPAPTFRNLRQQKAYNRLVRNVKKVLPIAKEVRQMLIETAEYIETLPTKHEKDEHLKRVEEAIVAEYKPKMRKLTFSQGKLLIKLVDRECNSTAFEAIQAFIGPVRAGMWQAFAWMFGASLKKGYQPEGVDRLTERVVLMVEAGQL
;
A
#
# COMPACT_ATOMS: atom_id res chain seq x y z
N MET A 1 16.55 -63.16 -53.15
CA MET A 1 16.11 -61.78 -53.18
C MET A 1 15.81 -61.35 -51.77
N LEU A 2 16.72 -60.62 -51.20
CA LEU A 2 16.62 -60.15 -49.81
C LEU A 2 16.08 -58.72 -49.81
N LEU A 3 14.92 -58.51 -49.20
CA LEU A 3 14.35 -57.20 -49.02
C LEU A 3 14.68 -56.71 -47.61
N GLY A 4 15.63 -55.79 -47.51
CA GLY A 4 15.99 -55.17 -46.23
C GLY A 4 14.99 -54.06 -45.88
N LEU A 5 14.34 -54.19 -44.71
CA LEU A 5 13.50 -53.18 -44.13
C LEU A 5 14.37 -52.21 -43.31
N LEU A 6 14.52 -50.96 -43.79
CA LEU A 6 15.18 -49.91 -43.08
C LEU A 6 14.16 -49.28 -42.11
N CYS A 7 14.32 -49.56 -40.81
CA CYS A 7 13.54 -48.93 -39.75
C CYS A 7 14.28 -47.65 -39.35
N GLY A 8 13.77 -46.49 -39.83
CA GLY A 8 14.31 -45.20 -39.42
C GLY A 8 13.76 -44.82 -38.04
N ALA A 9 14.63 -44.79 -37.05
CA ALA A 9 14.33 -44.26 -35.73
C ALA A 9 14.26 -42.70 -35.82
N VAL A 10 13.08 -42.14 -35.68
CA VAL A 10 12.90 -40.72 -35.49
C VAL A 10 13.17 -40.42 -34.01
N SER A 11 14.34 -39.88 -33.72
CA SER A 11 14.66 -39.35 -32.40
C SER A 11 13.90 -38.03 -32.23
N GLY A 12 12.75 -38.09 -31.56
CA GLY A 12 12.06 -36.91 -31.11
C GLY A 12 12.83 -36.29 -29.95
N SER A 13 13.50 -35.17 -30.20
CA SER A 13 14.01 -34.30 -29.15
C SER A 13 12.81 -33.67 -28.43
N ALA A 14 12.44 -34.19 -27.28
CA ALA A 14 11.60 -33.45 -26.36
C ALA A 14 12.40 -32.22 -25.92
N GLN A 15 12.05 -31.05 -26.42
CA GLN A 15 12.46 -29.81 -25.81
C GLN A 15 11.77 -29.77 -24.45
N GLU A 16 12.51 -30.00 -23.39
CA GLU A 16 12.11 -29.56 -22.06
C GLU A 16 11.93 -28.05 -22.15
N LEU A 17 10.67 -27.60 -22.18
CA LEU A 17 10.34 -26.25 -21.76
C LEU A 17 10.73 -26.20 -20.28
N GLY A 18 11.93 -25.68 -20.02
CA GLY A 18 12.36 -25.37 -18.66
C GLY A 18 11.30 -24.47 -18.04
N ASP A 19 10.72 -24.92 -16.96
CA ASP A 19 9.87 -24.06 -16.12
C ASP A 19 10.63 -22.75 -15.92
N PRO A 20 9.95 -21.58 -16.07
CA PRO A 20 10.60 -20.32 -15.81
C PRO A 20 11.14 -20.38 -14.39
N GLU A 21 12.46 -20.38 -14.29
CA GLU A 21 13.16 -20.45 -13.01
C GLU A 21 12.65 -19.28 -12.15
N PHE A 22 11.77 -19.59 -11.21
CA PHE A 22 11.24 -18.61 -10.26
C PHE A 22 12.39 -18.21 -9.34
N VAL A 23 13.06 -17.11 -9.68
CA VAL A 23 14.07 -16.52 -8.82
C VAL A 23 13.35 -15.61 -7.80
N PRO A 24 13.16 -16.06 -6.56
CA PRO A 24 12.57 -15.22 -5.54
C PRO A 24 13.51 -14.05 -5.24
N MET A 25 13.16 -12.85 -5.66
CA MET A 25 13.91 -11.64 -5.36
C MET A 25 13.67 -11.22 -3.91
N VAL A 26 14.25 -11.91 -2.97
CA VAL A 26 14.28 -11.55 -1.56
C VAL A 26 15.63 -10.92 -1.25
N LYS A 27 15.64 -9.69 -0.74
CA LYS A 27 16.89 -9.08 -0.26
C LYS A 27 17.32 -9.78 1.02
N ILE A 28 18.41 -10.54 0.92
CA ILE A 28 19.01 -11.25 2.04
C ILE A 28 20.21 -10.43 2.52
N GLY A 29 20.22 -10.04 3.80
CA GLY A 29 21.36 -9.43 4.45
C GLY A 29 22.40 -10.50 4.83
N LYS A 30 23.64 -10.07 5.04
CA LYS A 30 24.71 -10.90 5.61
C LYS A 30 25.13 -10.29 6.94
N THR A 31 25.29 -11.13 7.96
CA THR A 31 25.82 -10.73 9.25
C THR A 31 26.87 -11.75 9.71
N VAL A 32 27.77 -11.32 10.61
CA VAL A 32 28.78 -12.20 11.17
C VAL A 32 28.35 -12.58 12.58
N VAL A 33 28.22 -13.89 12.84
CA VAL A 33 27.90 -14.43 14.14
C VAL A 33 28.99 -15.46 14.50
N ASP A 34 29.64 -15.30 15.62
CA ASP A 34 30.73 -16.17 16.13
C ASP A 34 31.87 -16.40 15.11
N GLY A 35 32.14 -15.40 14.24
CA GLY A 35 33.18 -15.47 13.22
C GLY A 35 32.74 -16.02 11.87
N ASP A 36 31.56 -16.61 11.77
CA ASP A 36 30.97 -17.11 10.53
C ASP A 36 30.02 -16.09 9.89
N THR A 37 30.07 -16.01 8.56
CA THR A 37 29.14 -15.17 7.79
C THR A 37 27.87 -15.94 7.50
N ILE A 38 26.77 -15.54 8.17
CA ILE A 38 25.46 -16.12 7.95
C ILE A 38 24.55 -15.18 7.15
N GLN A 39 23.66 -15.77 6.39
CA GLN A 39 22.60 -15.02 5.71
C GLN A 39 21.42 -14.84 6.65
N TYR A 40 20.85 -13.64 6.68
CA TYR A 40 19.64 -13.36 7.45
C TYR A 40 18.61 -12.63 6.59
N MET A 41 17.35 -12.87 6.87
CA MET A 41 16.22 -12.18 6.26
C MET A 41 15.38 -11.54 7.36
N GLU A 42 15.16 -10.25 7.23
CA GLU A 42 14.25 -9.54 8.12
C GLU A 42 12.81 -9.88 7.72
N MET A 43 12.09 -10.53 8.62
CA MET A 43 10.70 -10.87 8.41
C MET A 43 9.78 -9.80 8.98
N GLN A 44 8.64 -9.58 8.34
CA GLN A 44 7.63 -8.67 8.87
C GLN A 44 7.09 -9.18 10.21
N ASN A 45 6.79 -8.25 11.11
CA ASN A 45 6.20 -8.58 12.40
C ASN A 45 4.85 -9.27 12.23
N VAL A 46 4.67 -10.39 12.90
CA VAL A 46 3.39 -11.09 12.97
C VAL A 46 2.65 -10.66 14.23
N TYR A 47 1.55 -9.96 14.06
CA TYR A 47 0.70 -9.52 15.17
C TYR A 47 -0.34 -10.58 15.49
N VAL A 48 -0.27 -11.14 16.70
CA VAL A 48 -1.24 -12.12 17.18
C VAL A 48 -2.17 -11.44 18.18
N TYR A 49 -3.46 -11.42 17.84
CA TYR A 49 -4.48 -10.84 18.69
C TYR A 49 -5.46 -11.92 19.19
N PRO A 50 -5.93 -11.84 20.44
CA PRO A 50 -7.01 -12.71 20.90
C PRO A 50 -8.27 -12.48 20.09
N ALA A 51 -9.11 -13.50 19.97
CA ALA A 51 -10.39 -13.37 19.29
C ALA A 51 -11.21 -12.20 19.86
N PRO A 52 -11.85 -11.38 19.02
CA PRO A 52 -12.64 -10.27 19.52
C PRO A 52 -13.89 -10.76 20.26
N THR A 53 -14.05 -10.27 21.49
CA THR A 53 -15.25 -10.53 22.30
C THR A 53 -16.21 -9.35 22.20
N PHE A 54 -17.50 -9.63 22.01
CA PHE A 54 -18.52 -8.59 21.84
C PHE A 54 -19.57 -8.69 22.95
N ARG A 55 -19.92 -7.58 23.57
CA ARG A 55 -20.96 -7.51 24.60
C ARG A 55 -22.37 -7.64 24.03
N ASN A 56 -22.55 -7.29 22.76
CA ASN A 56 -23.85 -7.33 22.08
C ASN A 56 -23.70 -7.39 20.56
N LEU A 57 -24.78 -7.76 19.87
CA LEU A 57 -24.84 -7.85 18.41
C LEU A 57 -24.56 -6.51 17.69
N ARG A 58 -24.87 -5.38 18.33
CA ARG A 58 -24.59 -4.06 17.74
C ARG A 58 -23.08 -3.82 17.62
N GLN A 59 -22.34 -4.19 18.66
CA GLN A 59 -20.87 -4.07 18.66
C GLN A 59 -20.24 -5.00 17.62
N GLN A 60 -20.72 -6.25 17.53
CA GLN A 60 -20.27 -7.20 16.50
C GLN A 60 -20.53 -6.67 15.08
N LYS A 61 -21.74 -6.14 14.81
CA LYS A 61 -22.08 -5.54 13.51
C LYS A 61 -21.20 -4.34 13.18
N ALA A 62 -20.89 -3.50 14.18
CA ALA A 62 -19.99 -2.36 14.02
C ALA A 62 -18.56 -2.79 13.66
N TYR A 63 -18.03 -3.81 14.36
CA TYR A 63 -16.73 -4.39 14.06
C TYR A 63 -16.67 -4.99 12.64
N ASN A 64 -17.64 -5.80 12.26
CA ASN A 64 -17.69 -6.40 10.93
C ASN A 64 -17.81 -5.34 9.81
N ARG A 65 -18.48 -4.21 10.09
CA ARG A 65 -18.53 -3.06 9.18
C ARG A 65 -17.15 -2.40 9.07
N LEU A 66 -16.45 -2.23 10.19
CA LEU A 66 -15.09 -1.68 10.20
C LEU A 66 -14.16 -2.54 9.36
N VAL A 67 -14.15 -3.87 9.56
CA VAL A 67 -13.32 -4.81 8.78
C VAL A 67 -13.58 -4.66 7.28
N ARG A 68 -14.85 -4.67 6.86
CA ARG A 68 -15.20 -4.50 5.45
C ARG A 68 -14.75 -3.13 4.89
N ASN A 69 -14.90 -2.08 5.69
CA ASN A 69 -14.48 -0.74 5.28
C ASN A 69 -12.95 -0.65 5.16
N VAL A 70 -12.20 -1.21 6.12
CA VAL A 70 -10.73 -1.26 6.05
C VAL A 70 -10.29 -2.02 4.81
N LYS A 71 -10.79 -3.24 4.57
CA LYS A 71 -10.44 -4.02 3.37
C LYS A 71 -10.69 -3.26 2.06
N LYS A 72 -11.74 -2.44 2.02
CA LYS A 72 -12.08 -1.65 0.83
C LYS A 72 -11.19 -0.42 0.65
N VAL A 73 -10.84 0.24 1.75
CA VAL A 73 -10.24 1.59 1.73
C VAL A 73 -8.72 1.55 1.88
N LEU A 74 -8.17 0.56 2.58
CA LEU A 74 -6.72 0.43 2.80
C LEU A 74 -5.90 0.36 1.50
N PRO A 75 -6.30 -0.40 0.47
CA PRO A 75 -5.57 -0.40 -0.80
C PRO A 75 -5.49 1.00 -1.42
N ILE A 76 -6.58 1.76 -1.37
CA ILE A 76 -6.62 3.14 -1.90
C ILE A 76 -5.66 4.04 -1.11
N ALA A 77 -5.60 3.89 0.23
CA ALA A 77 -4.67 4.66 1.05
C ALA A 77 -3.20 4.35 0.71
N LYS A 78 -2.88 3.08 0.47
CA LYS A 78 -1.54 2.64 0.06
C LYS A 78 -1.16 3.15 -1.35
N GLU A 79 -2.10 3.12 -2.30
CA GLU A 79 -1.89 3.71 -3.63
C GLU A 79 -1.57 5.21 -3.52
N VAL A 80 -2.32 5.95 -2.70
CA VAL A 80 -2.07 7.38 -2.46
C VAL A 80 -0.69 7.60 -1.85
N ARG A 81 -0.30 6.81 -0.83
CA ARG A 81 1.04 6.89 -0.24
C ARG A 81 2.13 6.68 -1.29
N GLN A 82 2.01 5.63 -2.09
CA GLN A 82 3.01 5.31 -3.12
C GLN A 82 3.19 6.46 -4.11
N MET A 83 2.08 7.01 -4.60
CA MET A 83 2.09 8.15 -5.50
C MET A 83 2.75 9.39 -4.87
N LEU A 84 2.51 9.64 -3.57
CA LEU A 84 3.14 10.74 -2.86
C LEU A 84 4.66 10.56 -2.75
N ILE A 85 5.12 9.33 -2.48
CA ILE A 85 6.57 9.01 -2.43
C ILE A 85 7.22 9.23 -3.80
N GLU A 86 6.65 8.65 -4.86
CA GLU A 86 7.15 8.80 -6.24
C GLU A 86 7.19 10.27 -6.68
N THR A 87 6.17 11.04 -6.30
CA THR A 87 6.14 12.47 -6.58
C THR A 87 7.25 13.22 -5.84
N ALA A 88 7.49 12.89 -4.57
CA ALA A 88 8.56 13.52 -3.79
C ALA A 88 9.94 13.21 -4.38
N GLU A 89 10.22 11.94 -4.67
CA GLU A 89 11.48 11.51 -5.28
C GLU A 89 11.71 12.20 -6.64
N TYR A 90 10.68 12.31 -7.47
CA TYR A 90 10.79 12.98 -8.77
C TYR A 90 11.05 14.49 -8.64
N ILE A 91 10.38 15.17 -7.68
CA ILE A 91 10.57 16.58 -7.41
C ILE A 91 12.03 16.91 -7.00
N GLU A 92 12.68 16.02 -6.28
CA GLU A 92 14.09 16.19 -5.89
C GLU A 92 15.01 16.23 -7.11
N THR A 93 14.66 15.56 -8.20
CA THR A 93 15.46 15.55 -9.43
C THR A 93 15.31 16.83 -10.26
N LEU A 94 14.29 17.66 -10.02
CA LEU A 94 14.01 18.85 -10.78
C LEU A 94 14.87 20.04 -10.30
N PRO A 95 15.60 20.72 -11.20
CA PRO A 95 16.56 21.76 -10.82
C PRO A 95 15.91 23.08 -10.42
N THR A 96 14.76 23.43 -11.01
CA THR A 96 14.15 24.74 -10.80
C THR A 96 12.84 24.68 -10.02
N LYS A 97 12.56 25.74 -9.26
CA LYS A 97 11.29 25.88 -8.56
C LYS A 97 10.09 25.88 -9.52
N HIS A 98 10.24 26.48 -10.68
CA HIS A 98 9.18 26.53 -11.69
C HIS A 98 8.78 25.15 -12.19
N GLU A 99 9.76 24.30 -12.54
CA GLU A 99 9.52 22.90 -12.96
C GLU A 99 8.88 22.06 -11.85
N LYS A 100 9.31 22.26 -10.60
CA LYS A 100 8.69 21.62 -9.42
C LYS A 100 7.22 22.01 -9.29
N ASP A 101 6.91 23.29 -9.42
CA ASP A 101 5.54 23.82 -9.31
C ASP A 101 4.65 23.33 -10.45
N GLU A 102 5.16 23.29 -11.68
CA GLU A 102 4.43 22.73 -12.82
C GLU A 102 4.18 21.22 -12.68
N HIS A 103 5.20 20.47 -12.21
CA HIS A 103 5.03 19.05 -11.97
C HIS A 103 3.96 18.77 -10.90
N LEU A 104 4.03 19.48 -9.77
CA LEU A 104 3.04 19.37 -8.70
C LEU A 104 1.62 19.67 -9.18
N LYS A 105 1.46 20.67 -10.05
CA LYS A 105 0.15 20.98 -10.63
C LYS A 105 -0.37 19.85 -11.49
N ARG A 106 0.47 19.27 -12.34
CA ARG A 106 0.11 18.11 -13.18
C ARG A 106 -0.28 16.89 -12.34
N VAL A 107 0.49 16.60 -11.30
CA VAL A 107 0.19 15.49 -10.35
C VAL A 107 -1.13 15.75 -9.64
N GLU A 108 -1.39 16.97 -9.18
CA GLU A 108 -2.65 17.35 -8.56
C GLU A 108 -3.86 17.10 -9.48
N GLU A 109 -3.76 17.53 -10.73
CA GLU A 109 -4.81 17.32 -11.73
C GLU A 109 -5.03 15.82 -12.02
N ALA A 110 -3.95 15.03 -12.13
CA ALA A 110 -4.00 13.59 -12.33
C ALA A 110 -4.65 12.86 -11.12
N ILE A 111 -4.27 13.22 -9.89
CA ILE A 111 -4.87 12.69 -8.66
C ILE A 111 -6.39 12.96 -8.64
N VAL A 112 -6.79 14.20 -8.91
CA VAL A 112 -8.21 14.56 -8.91
C VAL A 112 -8.96 13.78 -9.99
N ALA A 113 -8.40 13.67 -11.19
CA ALA A 113 -9.03 12.94 -12.29
C ALA A 113 -9.20 11.46 -11.97
N GLU A 114 -8.18 10.82 -11.42
CA GLU A 114 -8.18 9.38 -11.11
C GLU A 114 -9.04 9.04 -9.89
N TYR A 115 -8.86 9.78 -8.80
CA TYR A 115 -9.47 9.39 -7.51
C TYR A 115 -10.88 9.95 -7.31
N LYS A 116 -11.25 11.07 -7.94
CA LYS A 116 -12.61 11.62 -7.84
C LYS A 116 -13.72 10.60 -8.14
N PRO A 117 -13.66 9.79 -9.21
CA PRO A 117 -14.66 8.75 -9.47
C PRO A 117 -14.61 7.61 -8.44
N LYS A 118 -13.42 7.20 -7.97
CA LYS A 118 -13.25 6.18 -6.91
C LYS A 118 -13.91 6.65 -5.62
N MET A 119 -13.69 7.92 -5.26
CA MET A 119 -14.21 8.53 -4.03
C MET A 119 -15.70 8.74 -4.01
N ARG A 120 -16.33 9.08 -5.15
CA ARG A 120 -17.79 9.18 -5.26
C ARG A 120 -18.51 7.86 -4.95
N LYS A 121 -17.82 6.71 -5.07
CA LYS A 121 -18.35 5.38 -4.73
C LYS A 121 -18.17 5.03 -3.24
N LEU A 122 -17.56 5.88 -2.46
CA LEU A 122 -17.36 5.67 -1.02
C LEU A 122 -18.54 6.27 -0.23
N THR A 123 -18.93 5.55 0.81
CA THR A 123 -19.84 6.11 1.81
C THR A 123 -19.09 7.14 2.66
N PHE A 124 -19.85 8.03 3.32
CA PHE A 124 -19.27 9.02 4.23
C PHE A 124 -18.35 8.43 5.31
N SER A 125 -18.73 7.27 5.88
CA SER A 125 -17.88 6.56 6.84
C SER A 125 -16.61 5.99 6.22
N GLN A 126 -16.67 5.53 4.96
CA GLN A 126 -15.51 5.05 4.22
C GLN A 126 -14.56 6.18 3.85
N GLY A 127 -15.11 7.33 3.46
CA GLY A 127 -14.30 8.51 3.16
C GLY A 127 -13.57 9.05 4.40
N LYS A 128 -14.25 9.12 5.56
CA LYS A 128 -13.57 9.45 6.83
C LYS A 128 -12.46 8.47 7.18
N LEU A 129 -12.71 7.18 6.96
CA LEU A 129 -11.72 6.14 7.22
C LEU A 129 -10.54 6.26 6.25
N LEU A 130 -10.79 6.56 4.96
CA LEU A 130 -9.73 6.78 3.98
C LEU A 130 -8.79 7.89 4.40
N ILE A 131 -9.31 9.04 4.83
CA ILE A 131 -8.50 10.16 5.31
C ILE A 131 -7.61 9.72 6.47
N LYS A 132 -8.16 9.00 7.44
CA LYS A 132 -7.42 8.48 8.59
C LYS A 132 -6.33 7.48 8.18
N LEU A 133 -6.63 6.60 7.21
CA LEU A 133 -5.65 5.63 6.74
C LEU A 133 -4.57 6.28 5.88
N VAL A 134 -4.89 7.31 5.09
CA VAL A 134 -3.88 8.09 4.39
C VAL A 134 -2.95 8.80 5.38
N ASP A 135 -3.50 9.40 6.44
CA ASP A 135 -2.69 10.00 7.52
C ASP A 135 -1.78 8.96 8.19
N ARG A 136 -2.31 7.76 8.49
CA ARG A 136 -1.54 6.62 9.00
C ARG A 136 -0.40 6.23 8.06
N GLU A 137 -0.71 6.02 6.79
CA GLU A 137 0.27 5.59 5.79
C GLU A 137 1.34 6.65 5.50
N CYS A 138 0.95 7.93 5.60
CA CYS A 138 1.82 9.07 5.34
C CYS A 138 2.52 9.62 6.58
N ASN A 139 2.26 9.11 7.77
CA ASN A 139 2.91 9.52 9.02
C ASN A 139 4.41 9.14 9.07
N SER A 140 4.98 8.83 7.91
CA SER A 140 6.39 8.62 7.67
C SER A 140 7.05 9.92 7.18
N THR A 141 8.36 9.99 7.34
CA THR A 141 9.23 11.11 6.91
C THR A 141 8.98 11.62 5.48
N ALA A 142 8.42 10.76 4.60
CA ALA A 142 8.07 11.13 3.23
C ALA A 142 6.91 12.14 3.15
N PHE A 143 5.90 12.05 4.04
CA PHE A 143 4.80 13.02 4.05
C PHE A 143 5.24 14.39 4.57
N GLU A 144 6.06 14.42 5.60
CA GLU A 144 6.65 15.67 6.09
C GLU A 144 7.49 16.35 5.02
N ALA A 145 8.27 15.58 4.26
CA ALA A 145 9.03 16.09 3.14
C ALA A 145 8.12 16.66 2.03
N ILE A 146 7.06 15.93 1.65
CA ILE A 146 6.10 16.40 0.64
C ILE A 146 5.37 17.65 1.13
N GLN A 147 4.96 17.70 2.38
CA GLN A 147 4.28 18.87 2.95
C GLN A 147 5.20 20.10 2.96
N ALA A 148 6.48 19.91 3.22
CA ALA A 148 7.50 20.96 3.14
C ALA A 148 7.70 21.46 1.70
N PHE A 149 7.61 20.59 0.69
CA PHE A 149 7.74 20.95 -0.73
C PHE A 149 6.47 21.58 -1.32
N ILE A 150 5.29 21.06 -0.96
CA ILE A 150 4.00 21.48 -1.53
C ILE A 150 3.59 22.86 -1.00
N GLY A 151 4.04 23.25 0.19
CA GLY A 151 3.73 24.53 0.82
C GLY A 151 2.26 24.69 1.24
N PRO A 152 1.96 25.71 2.06
CA PRO A 152 0.63 25.92 2.65
C PRO A 152 -0.46 26.28 1.62
N VAL A 153 -0.07 26.77 0.44
CA VAL A 153 -1.03 27.24 -0.58
C VAL A 153 -1.79 26.09 -1.25
N ARG A 154 -1.21 24.91 -1.33
CA ARG A 154 -1.85 23.72 -1.91
C ARG A 154 -2.59 22.83 -0.91
N ALA A 155 -2.57 23.18 0.36
CA ALA A 155 -3.43 22.59 1.39
C ALA A 155 -4.93 22.68 1.02
N GLY A 156 -5.30 23.51 0.04
CA GLY A 156 -6.66 23.65 -0.48
C GLY A 156 -7.22 22.34 -1.07
N MET A 157 -6.42 21.51 -1.69
CA MET A 157 -6.88 20.20 -2.22
C MET A 157 -7.23 19.24 -1.07
N TRP A 158 -6.40 19.17 -0.05
CA TRP A 158 -6.67 18.38 1.14
C TRP A 158 -7.85 18.93 1.95
N GLN A 159 -8.01 20.25 1.98
CA GLN A 159 -9.18 20.87 2.58
C GLN A 159 -10.47 20.59 1.80
N ALA A 160 -10.45 20.64 0.47
CA ALA A 160 -11.60 20.27 -0.35
C ALA A 160 -11.96 18.78 -0.18
N PHE A 161 -10.93 17.92 -0.05
CA PHE A 161 -11.11 16.51 0.23
C PHE A 161 -11.72 16.25 1.61
N ALA A 162 -11.19 16.89 2.64
CA ALA A 162 -11.71 16.80 4.00
C ALA A 162 -13.13 17.36 4.12
N TRP A 163 -13.40 18.47 3.44
CA TRP A 163 -14.71 19.10 3.43
C TRP A 163 -15.78 18.23 2.79
N MET A 164 -15.45 17.52 1.69
CA MET A 164 -16.36 16.57 1.04
C MET A 164 -16.85 15.48 2.01
N PHE A 165 -16.01 15.07 2.97
CA PHE A 165 -16.35 14.04 3.96
C PHE A 165 -16.63 14.61 5.35
N GLY A 166 -16.69 15.95 5.51
CA GLY A 166 -16.89 16.59 6.81
C GLY A 166 -15.86 16.15 7.86
N ALA A 167 -14.67 15.79 7.42
CA ALA A 167 -13.60 15.32 8.30
C ALA A 167 -12.71 16.50 8.71
N SER A 168 -12.20 16.43 9.93
CA SER A 168 -11.17 17.36 10.40
C SER A 168 -9.82 16.69 10.20
N LEU A 169 -9.01 17.20 9.27
CA LEU A 169 -7.61 16.78 9.08
C LEU A 169 -6.71 17.17 10.27
N LYS A 170 -7.22 18.00 11.17
CA LYS A 170 -6.46 18.45 12.37
C LYS A 170 -6.31 17.38 13.45
N LYS A 171 -7.06 16.27 13.37
CA LYS A 171 -6.96 15.15 14.29
C LYS A 171 -6.23 14.03 13.59
N GLY A 172 -4.91 13.99 13.72
CA GLY A 172 -4.07 12.93 13.21
C GLY A 172 -4.53 11.54 13.65
N TYR A 173 -4.06 10.51 12.94
CA TYR A 173 -4.30 9.12 13.29
C TYR A 173 -3.65 8.77 14.63
N GLN A 174 -4.40 8.13 15.52
CA GLN A 174 -3.93 7.80 16.88
C GLN A 174 -4.01 6.28 17.10
N PRO A 175 -2.97 5.53 16.70
CA PRO A 175 -2.97 4.06 16.74
C PRO A 175 -3.14 3.49 18.16
N GLU A 176 -2.62 4.18 19.17
CA GLU A 176 -2.75 3.77 20.57
C GLU A 176 -3.95 4.42 21.29
N GLY A 177 -4.58 5.39 20.64
CA GLY A 177 -5.71 6.16 21.15
C GLY A 177 -7.06 5.74 20.61
N VAL A 178 -7.76 6.73 20.07
CA VAL A 178 -9.14 6.55 19.54
C VAL A 178 -9.20 5.63 18.34
N ASP A 179 -8.12 5.45 17.59
CA ASP A 179 -8.05 4.61 16.40
C ASP A 179 -7.47 3.19 16.66
N ARG A 180 -7.23 2.84 17.95
CA ARG A 180 -6.63 1.55 18.33
C ARG A 180 -7.35 0.33 17.73
N LEU A 181 -8.68 0.36 17.69
CA LEU A 181 -9.44 -0.74 17.10
C LEU A 181 -9.28 -0.79 15.58
N THR A 182 -9.19 0.38 14.94
CA THR A 182 -8.93 0.49 13.49
C THR A 182 -7.53 -0.02 13.17
N GLU A 183 -6.52 0.39 13.95
CA GLU A 183 -5.13 -0.08 13.78
C GLU A 183 -5.03 -1.60 13.90
N ARG A 184 -5.63 -2.18 14.92
CA ARG A 184 -5.69 -3.64 15.06
C ARG A 184 -6.28 -4.31 13.81
N VAL A 185 -7.40 -3.80 13.29
CA VAL A 185 -8.02 -4.35 12.08
C VAL A 185 -7.13 -4.18 10.86
N VAL A 186 -6.45 -3.04 10.72
CA VAL A 186 -5.49 -2.78 9.64
C VAL A 186 -4.36 -3.79 9.68
N LEU A 187 -3.69 -3.95 10.82
CA LEU A 187 -2.58 -4.91 10.99
C LEU A 187 -3.00 -6.35 10.69
N MET A 188 -4.21 -6.76 11.12
CA MET A 188 -4.74 -8.09 10.81
C MET A 188 -5.06 -8.27 9.32
N VAL A 189 -5.54 -7.23 8.64
CA VAL A 189 -5.77 -7.25 7.19
C VAL A 189 -4.44 -7.29 6.42
N GLU A 190 -3.45 -6.52 6.85
CA GLU A 190 -2.10 -6.52 6.26
C GLU A 190 -1.39 -7.87 6.43
N ALA A 191 -1.59 -8.51 7.57
CA ALA A 191 -1.06 -9.85 7.85
C ALA A 191 -1.90 -11.00 7.24
N GLY A 192 -2.95 -10.70 6.46
CA GLY A 192 -3.82 -11.72 5.84
C GLY A 192 -4.64 -12.55 6.83
N GLN A 193 -4.80 -12.08 8.06
CA GLN A 193 -5.56 -12.77 9.11
C GLN A 193 -7.08 -12.48 9.05
N LEU A 194 -7.47 -11.47 8.32
CA LEU A 194 -8.87 -11.08 8.10
C LEU A 194 -9.20 -11.04 6.62
#